data_7a6ebef0dec95fdfea0ceb05a71dd51b
#
_entry.id   7a6ebef0dec95fdfea0ceb05a71dd51b
#
_cell.length_a   1.000
_cell.length_b   1.000
_cell.length_c   1.000
_cell.angle_alpha   90.00
_cell.angle_beta   90.00
_cell.angle_gamma   90.00
#
_symmetry.space_group_name_H-M   'P 1'
#
loop_
_entity.id
_entity.type
_entity.pdbx_description
1 polymer ?
#
loop_
_entity_poly.entity_id
_entity_poly.type
_entity_poly.pdbx_seq_one_letter_code
_entity_poly.pdbx_strand_id
1 'polypeptide(L)'
;VGETRLRGAYVYFRDSNAGDAAKTPMAAPQTDGWDVTLQGILTLDHRSHHFGVTWGPYVQLQLEASIPGIDSYGYQTIKSRAYYSWKFFQEHELEIRTRFQAGRRLPFHEDITLGGASDLRGYSVDQFRGNLAAMARAEYSVPIYKYSLFAFRAIGFYDMGYVRRGAEDLPGRTYLADQPAGTSWFRSDVGGGLRVYVSTIVLPLLGFDIAYGIESHAPEYYFELGLTDF
;
A
#
# COMPACT_ATOMS: atom_id res chain seq x y z
N VAL A 1 -20.16 3.31 -7.34
CA VAL A 1 -20.79 2.22 -6.59
C VAL A 1 -20.56 2.46 -5.11
N GLY A 2 -21.59 2.31 -4.29
CA GLY A 2 -21.51 2.35 -2.83
C GLY A 2 -21.74 0.96 -2.27
N GLU A 3 -20.91 0.53 -1.33
CA GLU A 3 -21.04 -0.76 -0.67
C GLU A 3 -20.97 -0.60 0.84
N THR A 4 -21.73 -1.44 1.54
CA THR A 4 -21.62 -1.59 2.98
C THR A 4 -21.26 -3.03 3.28
N ARG A 5 -20.22 -3.24 4.10
CA ARG A 5 -19.74 -4.57 4.46
C ARG A 5 -19.66 -4.73 5.97
N LEU A 6 -20.03 -5.90 6.45
CA LEU A 6 -19.74 -6.36 7.80
C LEU A 6 -18.51 -7.27 7.71
N ARG A 7 -17.45 -6.95 8.44
CA ARG A 7 -16.26 -7.79 8.58
C ARG A 7 -16.24 -8.39 9.98
N GLY A 8 -15.98 -9.68 10.09
CA GLY A 8 -15.77 -10.34 11.36
C GLY A 8 -14.63 -11.33 11.23
N ALA A 9 -13.66 -11.27 12.13
CA ALA A 9 -12.54 -12.19 12.22
C ALA A 9 -12.18 -12.43 13.68
N TYR A 10 -11.68 -13.61 14.00
CA TYR A 10 -11.02 -13.85 15.26
C TYR A 10 -9.52 -13.74 15.07
N VAL A 11 -8.90 -12.79 15.75
CA VAL A 11 -7.46 -12.52 15.65
C VAL A 11 -6.77 -13.29 16.76
N TYR A 12 -5.82 -14.12 16.36
CA TYR A 12 -5.00 -14.93 17.24
C TYR A 12 -3.53 -14.56 17.06
N PHE A 13 -2.89 -14.14 18.15
CA PHE A 13 -1.46 -13.85 18.17
C PHE A 13 -0.70 -15.09 18.64
N ARG A 14 0.05 -15.69 17.73
CA ARG A 14 0.91 -16.83 18.08
C ARG A 14 2.25 -16.30 18.57
N ASP A 15 2.61 -16.65 19.81
CA ASP A 15 3.98 -16.46 20.29
C ASP A 15 4.91 -17.29 19.40
N SER A 16 5.68 -16.62 18.56
CA SER A 16 6.80 -17.28 17.90
C SER A 16 7.92 -17.42 18.92
N ASN A 17 7.95 -18.50 19.66
CA ASN A 17 9.11 -18.92 20.46
C ASN A 17 10.29 -19.33 19.59
N ALA A 18 10.47 -18.71 18.45
CA ALA A 18 11.65 -18.85 17.65
C ALA A 18 12.77 -18.07 18.34
N GLY A 19 13.90 -18.69 18.60
CA GLY A 19 15.04 -18.22 19.36
C GLY A 19 15.73 -16.91 18.93
N ASP A 20 15.04 -16.08 18.16
CA ASP A 20 15.41 -14.70 17.80
C ASP A 20 14.68 -13.62 18.61
N ALA A 21 13.81 -13.99 19.54
CA ALA A 21 13.12 -13.05 20.43
C ALA A 21 14.07 -12.22 21.31
N ALA A 22 15.33 -12.63 21.42
CA ALA A 22 16.37 -11.86 22.11
C ALA A 22 16.88 -10.66 21.31
N LYS A 23 16.58 -10.57 20.01
CA LYS A 23 17.15 -9.53 19.13
C LYS A 23 16.14 -8.42 18.77
N THR A 24 14.87 -8.65 18.94
CA THR A 24 13.82 -7.65 18.75
C THR A 24 12.83 -7.79 19.89
N PRO A 25 12.87 -6.94 20.92
CA PRO A 25 11.79 -6.88 21.88
C PRO A 25 10.55 -6.39 21.14
N MET A 26 9.80 -7.31 20.55
CA MET A 26 8.45 -7.02 20.09
C MET A 26 7.64 -6.61 21.31
N ALA A 27 6.96 -5.51 21.18
CA ALA A 27 5.95 -5.10 22.12
C ALA A 27 5.03 -6.26 22.46
N ALA A 28 4.61 -6.32 23.71
CA ALA A 28 3.65 -7.31 24.15
C ALA A 28 2.50 -7.39 23.14
N PRO A 29 2.22 -8.57 22.61
CA PRO A 29 1.14 -8.74 21.65
C PRO A 29 -0.15 -8.24 22.28
N GLN A 30 -1.00 -7.68 21.47
CA GLN A 30 -2.37 -7.45 21.89
C GLN A 30 -3.01 -8.78 22.23
N THR A 31 -3.95 -8.74 23.13
CA THR A 31 -4.72 -9.92 23.47
C THR A 31 -5.49 -10.42 22.24
N ASP A 32 -5.57 -11.71 22.08
CA ASP A 32 -6.47 -12.35 21.11
C ASP A 32 -7.89 -11.83 21.28
N GLY A 33 -8.62 -11.71 20.19
CA GLY A 33 -9.97 -11.21 20.29
C GLY A 33 -10.73 -11.20 18.96
N TRP A 34 -12.00 -10.85 19.07
CA TRP A 34 -12.86 -10.65 17.93
C TRP A 34 -12.62 -9.26 17.32
N ASP A 35 -12.35 -9.22 16.03
CA ASP A 35 -12.30 -8.01 15.22
C ASP A 35 -13.57 -7.96 14.37
N VAL A 36 -14.52 -7.14 14.81
CA VAL A 36 -15.82 -7.00 14.14
C VAL A 36 -16.11 -5.55 13.82
N THR A 37 -16.13 -5.24 12.53
CA THR A 37 -16.24 -3.87 12.04
C THR A 37 -17.35 -3.71 11.01
N LEU A 38 -17.88 -2.49 10.95
CA LEU A 38 -18.74 -2.04 9.87
C LEU A 38 -17.91 -1.18 8.92
N GLN A 39 -17.96 -1.49 7.63
CA GLN A 39 -17.26 -0.79 6.56
C GLN A 39 -18.25 -0.14 5.60
N GLY A 40 -18.02 1.12 5.26
CA GLY A 40 -18.65 1.82 4.15
C GLY A 40 -17.61 2.11 3.07
N ILE A 41 -17.88 1.68 1.83
CA ILE A 41 -16.97 1.84 0.69
C ILE A 41 -17.69 2.58 -0.41
N LEU A 42 -17.12 3.68 -0.88
CA LEU A 42 -17.57 4.42 -2.06
C LEU A 42 -16.51 4.33 -3.14
N THR A 43 -16.88 3.81 -4.30
CA THR A 43 -15.97 3.67 -5.45
C THR A 43 -16.55 4.38 -6.67
N LEU A 44 -15.77 5.27 -7.25
CA LEU A 44 -15.99 5.91 -8.54
C LEU A 44 -14.88 5.43 -9.48
N ASP A 45 -15.25 4.60 -10.46
CA ASP A 45 -14.32 4.05 -11.44
C ASP A 45 -14.81 4.39 -12.84
N HIS A 46 -14.05 5.24 -13.54
CA HIS A 46 -14.27 5.64 -14.92
C HIS A 46 -13.01 5.37 -15.76
N ARG A 47 -12.23 4.35 -15.36
CA ARG A 47 -11.06 3.93 -16.12
C ARG A 47 -11.48 3.19 -17.38
N SER A 48 -10.72 3.41 -18.44
CA SER A 48 -10.76 2.67 -19.68
C SER A 48 -9.44 1.94 -19.89
N HIS A 49 -9.49 0.74 -20.43
CA HIS A 49 -8.32 -0.12 -20.63
C HIS A 49 -8.19 -0.50 -22.09
N HIS A 50 -6.99 -0.45 -22.61
CA HIS A 50 -6.67 -0.97 -23.93
C HIS A 50 -5.22 -1.46 -23.97
N PHE A 51 -5.03 -2.75 -24.09
CA PHE A 51 -3.76 -3.43 -24.32
C PHE A 51 -2.57 -2.84 -23.52
N GLY A 52 -2.64 -2.96 -22.20
CA GLY A 52 -1.58 -2.51 -21.30
C GLY A 52 -1.50 -0.98 -21.10
N VAL A 53 -2.53 -0.26 -21.48
CA VAL A 53 -2.69 1.17 -21.21
C VAL A 53 -4.01 1.40 -20.49
N THR A 54 -3.95 2.07 -19.37
CA THR A 54 -5.13 2.45 -18.57
C THR A 54 -5.22 3.96 -18.55
N TRP A 55 -6.40 4.53 -18.73
CA TRP A 55 -6.62 5.98 -18.60
C TRP A 55 -7.97 6.29 -17.99
N GLY A 56 -8.05 7.46 -17.35
CA GLY A 56 -9.25 7.92 -16.66
C GLY A 56 -9.13 7.92 -15.13
N PRO A 57 -10.12 8.49 -14.45
CA PRO A 57 -10.10 8.63 -13.01
C PRO A 57 -10.61 7.37 -12.28
N TYR A 58 -10.01 7.12 -11.14
CA TYR A 58 -10.49 6.21 -10.12
C TYR A 58 -10.38 6.87 -8.75
N VAL A 59 -11.42 6.78 -7.95
CA VAL A 59 -11.40 7.22 -6.55
C VAL A 59 -12.16 6.21 -5.70
N GLN A 60 -11.55 5.82 -4.59
CA GLN A 60 -12.17 4.98 -3.57
C GLN A 60 -12.01 5.64 -2.20
N LEU A 61 -13.08 5.67 -1.44
CA LEU A 61 -13.11 6.05 -0.04
C LEU A 61 -13.68 4.90 0.78
N GLN A 62 -12.98 4.50 1.82
CA GLN A 62 -13.41 3.48 2.77
C GLN A 62 -13.39 4.08 4.18
N LEU A 63 -14.49 3.92 4.87
CA LEU A 63 -14.63 4.21 6.30
C LEU A 63 -14.87 2.89 7.02
N GLU A 64 -14.23 2.69 8.15
CA GLU A 64 -14.36 1.48 8.94
C GLU A 64 -14.41 1.83 10.42
N ALA A 65 -15.30 1.20 11.16
CA ALA A 65 -15.43 1.37 12.59
C ALA A 65 -15.77 0.06 13.28
N SER A 66 -15.13 -0.19 14.39
CA SER A 66 -15.43 -1.31 15.29
C SER A 66 -16.85 -1.23 15.84
N ILE A 67 -17.51 -2.36 15.98
CA ILE A 67 -18.85 -2.46 16.58
C ILE A 67 -18.74 -2.60 18.10
N PRO A 68 -19.18 -1.59 18.89
CA PRO A 68 -19.09 -1.64 20.32
C PRO A 68 -19.80 -2.85 20.94
N GLY A 69 -19.15 -3.49 21.91
CA GLY A 69 -19.70 -4.63 22.66
C GLY A 69 -19.49 -6.00 21.97
N ILE A 70 -19.05 -6.03 20.71
CA ILE A 70 -18.72 -7.27 19.99
C ILE A 70 -17.23 -7.27 19.65
N ASP A 71 -16.71 -6.14 19.21
CA ASP A 71 -15.30 -5.95 18.89
C ASP A 71 -14.43 -5.84 20.14
N SER A 72 -13.26 -6.46 20.11
CA SER A 72 -12.30 -6.43 21.22
C SER A 72 -11.35 -5.26 21.20
N TYR A 73 -11.21 -4.55 20.06
CA TYR A 73 -10.13 -3.56 19.83
C TYR A 73 -10.59 -2.11 19.83
N GLY A 74 -11.79 -1.82 19.34
CA GLY A 74 -12.41 -0.49 19.44
C GLY A 74 -11.78 0.59 18.58
N TYR A 75 -11.46 0.32 17.31
CA TYR A 75 -10.76 1.24 16.41
C TYR A 75 -11.64 1.83 15.30
N GLN A 76 -11.10 2.83 14.63
CA GLN A 76 -11.71 3.46 13.47
C GLN A 76 -10.65 3.77 12.42
N THR A 77 -10.98 3.60 11.13
CA THR A 77 -10.08 3.94 10.04
C THR A 77 -10.80 4.68 8.92
N ILE A 78 -10.04 5.54 8.24
CA ILE A 78 -10.37 6.12 6.95
C ILE A 78 -9.26 5.77 5.98
N LYS A 79 -9.61 5.21 4.82
CA LYS A 79 -8.69 4.85 3.75
C LYS A 79 -9.19 5.48 2.45
N SER A 80 -8.34 6.17 1.74
CA SER A 80 -8.66 6.77 0.44
C SER A 80 -7.59 6.41 -0.57
N ARG A 81 -8.02 6.10 -1.78
CA ARG A 81 -7.16 5.88 -2.95
C ARG A 81 -7.70 6.70 -4.10
N ALA A 82 -6.82 7.39 -4.80
CA ALA A 82 -7.16 8.05 -6.03
C ALA A 82 -6.08 7.77 -7.08
N TYR A 83 -6.53 7.63 -8.29
CA TYR A 83 -5.72 7.32 -9.45
C TYR A 83 -6.20 8.14 -10.62
N TYR A 84 -5.27 8.69 -11.38
CA TYR A 84 -5.57 9.30 -12.66
C TYR A 84 -4.44 9.02 -13.63
N SER A 85 -4.79 8.58 -14.83
CA SER A 85 -3.85 8.36 -15.91
C SER A 85 -4.24 9.12 -17.16
N TRP A 86 -3.22 9.70 -17.81
CA TRP A 86 -3.30 10.37 -19.11
C TRP A 86 -2.62 9.53 -20.16
N LYS A 87 -3.32 9.26 -21.24
CA LYS A 87 -2.76 8.66 -22.44
C LYS A 87 -2.39 9.76 -23.43
N PHE A 88 -1.16 9.73 -23.96
CA PHE A 88 -0.67 10.66 -24.97
C PHE A 88 0.35 9.97 -25.89
N PHE A 89 0.76 10.64 -26.97
CA PHE A 89 1.75 10.11 -27.95
C PHE A 89 1.57 8.63 -28.25
N GLN A 90 0.49 8.27 -28.93
CA GLN A 90 0.20 6.93 -29.43
C GLN A 90 0.01 5.82 -28.36
N GLU A 91 0.65 5.81 -27.23
CA GLU A 91 0.50 4.80 -26.16
C GLU A 91 1.39 5.10 -24.95
N HIS A 92 1.92 6.30 -24.88
CA HIS A 92 2.59 6.74 -23.67
C HIS A 92 1.54 7.00 -22.60
N GLU A 93 1.89 6.76 -21.37
CA GLU A 93 1.00 6.91 -20.24
C GLU A 93 1.74 7.62 -19.10
N LEU A 94 1.10 8.63 -18.52
CA LEU A 94 1.51 9.22 -17.26
C LEU A 94 0.43 8.94 -16.24
N GLU A 95 0.81 8.30 -15.16
CA GLU A 95 -0.07 7.93 -14.08
C GLU A 95 0.31 8.66 -12.80
N ILE A 96 -0.70 9.15 -12.10
CA ILE A 96 -0.57 9.65 -10.73
C ILE A 96 -1.48 8.82 -9.83
N ARG A 97 -0.89 8.23 -8.79
CA ARG A 97 -1.62 7.54 -7.72
C ARG A 97 -1.42 8.26 -6.40
N THR A 98 -2.47 8.30 -5.61
CA THR A 98 -2.39 8.76 -4.23
C THR A 98 -3.11 7.80 -3.31
N ARG A 99 -2.56 7.62 -2.11
CA ARG A 99 -3.17 6.86 -1.04
C ARG A 99 -3.07 7.66 0.25
N PHE A 100 -4.18 7.72 0.97
CA PHE A 100 -4.24 8.30 2.30
C PHE A 100 -4.92 7.32 3.24
N GLN A 101 -4.35 7.15 4.41
CA GLN A 101 -4.90 6.31 5.46
C GLN A 101 -4.68 6.99 6.81
N ALA A 102 -5.71 6.97 7.64
CA ALA A 102 -5.61 7.42 9.02
C ALA A 102 -6.49 6.53 9.90
N GLY A 103 -6.03 6.30 11.11
CA GLY A 103 -6.75 5.48 12.06
C GLY A 103 -6.55 5.96 13.48
N ARG A 104 -7.51 5.59 14.33
CA ARG A 104 -7.49 5.87 15.75
C ARG A 104 -7.65 4.59 16.53
N ARG A 105 -6.83 4.37 17.56
CA ARG A 105 -6.79 3.16 18.39
C ARG A 105 -6.58 1.88 17.57
N LEU A 106 -5.73 1.97 16.54
CA LEU A 106 -5.48 0.84 15.67
C LEU A 106 -4.91 -0.34 16.46
N PRO A 107 -5.43 -1.56 16.30
CA PRO A 107 -4.74 -2.76 16.75
C PRO A 107 -3.51 -3.01 15.88
N PHE A 108 -2.55 -3.79 16.39
CA PHE A 108 -1.28 -4.05 15.68
C PHE A 108 -1.46 -4.60 14.26
N HIS A 109 -2.45 -5.44 14.06
CA HIS A 109 -2.75 -6.05 12.74
C HIS A 109 -3.41 -5.07 11.75
N GLU A 110 -3.89 -3.92 12.22
CA GLU A 110 -4.45 -2.84 11.40
C GLU A 110 -3.54 -1.60 11.37
N ASP A 111 -2.29 -1.71 11.86
CA ASP A 111 -1.32 -0.63 11.73
C ASP A 111 -1.17 -0.22 10.27
N ILE A 112 -1.11 1.07 10.04
CA ILE A 112 -0.91 1.61 8.70
C ILE A 112 0.57 1.53 8.37
N THR A 113 0.89 0.87 7.26
CA THR A 113 2.27 0.63 6.83
C THR A 113 2.59 1.34 5.52
N LEU A 114 3.87 1.66 5.33
CA LEU A 114 4.45 2.12 4.07
C LEU A 114 5.76 1.37 3.81
N GLY A 115 6.01 1.12 2.53
CA GLY A 115 7.18 0.43 2.01
C GLY A 115 6.79 -0.78 1.16
N GLY A 116 7.66 -1.13 0.21
CA GLY A 116 7.44 -2.24 -0.71
C GLY A 116 6.87 -1.82 -2.07
N ALA A 117 6.69 -2.78 -2.94
CA ALA A 117 6.32 -2.59 -4.34
C ALA A 117 5.01 -1.79 -4.55
N SER A 118 4.03 -1.94 -3.67
CA SER A 118 2.76 -1.23 -3.75
C SER A 118 2.82 0.24 -3.32
N ASP A 119 3.84 0.63 -2.54
CA ASP A 119 3.90 1.93 -1.88
C ASP A 119 5.17 2.72 -2.22
N LEU A 120 6.25 2.51 -1.46
CA LEU A 120 7.56 3.11 -1.63
C LEU A 120 8.52 2.02 -2.07
N ARG A 121 8.77 1.94 -3.37
CA ARG A 121 9.56 0.85 -3.97
C ARG A 121 11.05 0.89 -3.59
N GLY A 122 11.56 2.01 -3.12
CA GLY A 122 12.93 2.15 -2.61
C GLY A 122 13.12 1.72 -1.15
N TYR A 123 12.11 1.07 -0.55
CA TYR A 123 12.12 0.65 0.85
C TYR A 123 11.51 -0.73 1.01
N SER A 124 11.97 -1.48 2.00
CA SER A 124 11.48 -2.82 2.28
C SER A 124 9.99 -2.83 2.63
N VAL A 125 9.32 -3.96 2.42
CA VAL A 125 7.89 -4.13 2.70
C VAL A 125 7.59 -3.80 4.16
N ASP A 126 6.54 -2.98 4.38
CA ASP A 126 6.06 -2.58 5.72
C ASP A 126 7.13 -1.95 6.63
N GLN A 127 8.15 -1.33 6.03
CA GLN A 127 9.28 -0.77 6.77
C GLN A 127 8.86 0.33 7.74
N PHE A 128 7.90 1.14 7.36
CA PHE A 128 7.41 2.25 8.20
C PHE A 128 6.00 1.94 8.68
N ARG A 129 5.74 2.16 9.99
CA ARG A 129 4.45 1.90 10.62
C ARG A 129 3.94 3.12 11.38
N GLY A 130 2.64 3.33 11.34
CA GLY A 130 2.01 4.45 12.05
C GLY A 130 0.50 4.36 12.09
N ASN A 131 -0.14 5.43 12.49
CA ASN A 131 -1.59 5.59 12.51
C ASN A 131 -2.10 6.60 11.47
N LEU A 132 -1.19 7.22 10.72
CA LEU A 132 -1.48 8.07 9.57
C LEU A 132 -0.40 7.86 8.52
N ALA A 133 -0.82 7.63 7.29
CA ALA A 133 0.08 7.60 6.14
C ALA A 133 -0.56 8.29 4.93
N ALA A 134 0.28 8.96 4.16
CA ALA A 134 -0.06 9.50 2.86
C ALA A 134 1.05 9.12 1.87
N MET A 135 0.67 8.74 0.66
CA MET A 135 1.59 8.38 -0.41
C MET A 135 1.13 9.00 -1.72
N ALA A 136 2.08 9.40 -2.54
CA ALA A 136 1.87 9.78 -3.93
C ALA A 136 2.93 9.13 -4.81
N ARG A 137 2.51 8.68 -5.98
CA ARG A 137 3.34 8.06 -7.02
C ARG A 137 3.09 8.75 -8.34
N ALA A 138 4.15 9.04 -9.07
CA ALA A 138 4.10 9.42 -10.47
C ALA A 138 4.85 8.36 -11.29
N GLU A 139 4.19 7.77 -12.27
CA GLU A 139 4.77 6.74 -13.12
C GLU A 139 4.56 7.11 -14.59
N TYR A 140 5.64 7.08 -15.37
CA TYR A 140 5.63 7.29 -16.80
C TYR A 140 5.97 6.00 -17.53
N SER A 141 5.07 5.55 -18.39
CA SER A 141 5.18 4.29 -19.11
C SER A 141 5.27 4.53 -20.62
N VAL A 142 6.21 3.85 -21.26
CA VAL A 142 6.44 3.95 -22.71
C VAL A 142 6.40 2.55 -23.35
N PRO A 143 5.78 2.39 -24.52
CA PRO A 143 5.87 1.16 -25.27
C PRO A 143 7.28 1.00 -25.84
N ILE A 144 7.89 -0.18 -25.64
CA ILE A 144 9.20 -0.51 -26.21
C ILE A 144 8.99 -1.38 -27.46
N TYR A 145 8.20 -2.44 -27.32
CA TYR A 145 8.05 -3.43 -28.36
C TYR A 145 6.72 -4.17 -28.24
N LYS A 146 6.13 -4.51 -29.39
CA LYS A 146 4.93 -5.35 -29.47
C LYS A 146 5.20 -6.51 -30.41
N TYR A 147 4.90 -7.72 -29.94
CA TYR A 147 5.02 -8.94 -30.73
C TYR A 147 3.85 -9.85 -30.50
N SER A 148 3.04 -10.06 -31.54
CA SER A 148 1.87 -10.94 -31.49
C SER A 148 0.93 -10.60 -30.31
N LEU A 149 0.92 -11.45 -29.29
CA LEU A 149 0.09 -11.32 -28.09
C LEU A 149 0.76 -10.51 -26.97
N PHE A 150 2.04 -10.15 -27.09
CA PHE A 150 2.82 -9.52 -26.03
C PHE A 150 3.09 -8.05 -26.34
N ALA A 151 3.02 -7.22 -25.27
CA ALA A 151 3.49 -5.85 -25.29
C ALA A 151 4.50 -5.65 -24.16
N PHE A 152 5.64 -5.08 -24.52
CA PHE A 152 6.73 -4.73 -23.58
C PHE A 152 6.73 -3.22 -23.39
N ARG A 153 6.74 -2.80 -22.13
CA ARG A 153 6.75 -1.40 -21.74
C ARG A 153 7.89 -1.13 -20.76
N ALA A 154 8.55 0.00 -20.92
CA ALA A 154 9.44 0.52 -19.88
C ALA A 154 8.67 1.52 -19.02
N ILE A 155 9.01 1.57 -17.74
CA ILE A 155 8.47 2.54 -16.81
C ILE A 155 9.61 3.32 -16.13
N GLY A 156 9.34 4.58 -15.83
CA GLY A 156 10.14 5.37 -14.90
C GLY A 156 9.20 5.96 -13.85
N PHE A 157 9.63 6.03 -12.61
CA PHE A 157 8.75 6.44 -11.53
C PHE A 157 9.44 7.25 -10.44
N TYR A 158 8.62 7.98 -9.72
CA TYR A 158 8.97 8.66 -8.49
C TYR A 158 7.87 8.43 -7.46
N ASP A 159 8.24 7.88 -6.30
CA ASP A 159 7.33 7.62 -5.19
C ASP A 159 7.70 8.53 -4.02
N MET A 160 6.69 9.06 -3.32
CA MET A 160 6.87 9.82 -2.09
C MET A 160 5.84 9.39 -1.05
N GLY A 161 6.23 9.35 0.21
CA GLY A 161 5.38 8.94 1.29
C GLY A 161 5.67 9.66 2.58
N TYR A 162 4.63 9.84 3.36
CA TYR A 162 4.67 10.38 4.70
C TYR A 162 3.97 9.41 5.63
N VAL A 163 4.60 9.06 6.73
CA VAL A 163 3.99 8.28 7.78
C VAL A 163 4.18 8.98 9.12
N ARG A 164 3.15 8.98 9.93
CA ARG A 164 3.18 9.54 11.28
C ARG A 164 2.67 8.51 12.27
N ARG A 165 3.33 8.48 13.40
CA ARG A 165 2.91 7.74 14.57
C ARG A 165 2.45 8.70 15.66
N GLY A 166 1.17 8.69 15.98
CA GLY A 166 0.60 9.53 17.03
C GLY A 166 1.05 9.10 18.42
N ALA A 167 1.12 10.06 19.34
CA ALA A 167 1.39 9.79 20.75
C ALA A 167 0.21 9.07 21.46
N GLU A 168 -0.97 9.10 20.85
CA GLU A 168 -2.21 8.49 21.39
C GLU A 168 -2.33 6.99 21.13
N ASP A 169 -1.33 6.36 20.53
CA ASP A 169 -1.30 4.92 20.37
C ASP A 169 -1.31 4.25 21.74
N LEU A 170 -2.05 3.15 21.82
CA LEU A 170 -2.35 2.43 23.06
C LEU A 170 -1.16 2.31 24.00
N PRO A 171 -1.34 2.56 25.31
CA PRO A 171 -0.27 2.40 26.29
C PRO A 171 0.31 0.97 26.25
N GLY A 172 1.63 0.83 26.36
CA GLY A 172 2.32 -0.46 26.37
C GLY A 172 2.78 -0.98 25.03
N ARG A 173 2.51 -0.28 23.91
CA ARG A 173 3.10 -0.59 22.63
C ARG A 173 4.52 0.00 22.56
N THR A 174 5.49 -0.70 23.04
CA THR A 174 6.90 -0.47 22.69
C THR A 174 7.13 -1.03 21.30
N TYR A 175 6.66 -0.36 20.29
CA TYR A 175 7.04 -0.69 18.94
C TYR A 175 8.55 -0.60 18.78
N LEU A 176 9.04 -1.13 17.69
CA LEU A 176 10.44 -1.12 17.31
C LEU A 176 11.14 0.13 17.85
N ALA A 177 12.25 -0.06 18.54
CA ALA A 177 12.96 1.01 19.24
C ALA A 177 13.37 2.18 18.32
N ASP A 178 13.41 1.93 17.00
CA ASP A 178 13.71 2.88 15.94
C ASP A 178 12.50 3.70 15.46
N GLN A 179 11.29 3.36 15.90
CA GLN A 179 10.06 4.05 15.53
C GLN A 179 9.22 4.48 16.77
N PRO A 180 9.72 5.36 17.61
CA PRO A 180 9.02 5.75 18.84
C PRO A 180 7.73 6.54 18.54
N ALA A 181 6.78 6.50 19.49
CA ALA A 181 5.56 7.28 19.40
C ALA A 181 5.85 8.79 19.26
N GLY A 182 5.03 9.50 18.49
CA GLY A 182 5.20 10.94 18.22
C GLY A 182 6.15 11.26 17.07
N THR A 183 6.75 10.26 16.43
CA THR A 183 7.63 10.48 15.27
C THR A 183 6.88 10.51 13.95
N SER A 184 7.51 11.13 12.98
CA SER A 184 7.04 11.15 11.59
C SER A 184 8.21 11.06 10.63
N TRP A 185 7.96 10.45 9.48
CA TRP A 185 8.96 10.28 8.42
C TRP A 185 8.39 10.72 7.09
N PHE A 186 9.19 11.45 6.35
CA PHE A 186 9.01 11.64 4.92
C PHE A 186 10.07 10.82 4.20
N ARG A 187 9.66 10.07 3.19
CA ARG A 187 10.52 9.21 2.39
C ARG A 187 10.17 9.32 0.93
N SER A 188 11.17 9.21 0.10
CA SER A 188 11.00 9.25 -1.35
C SER A 188 11.96 8.29 -2.05
N ASP A 189 11.55 7.85 -3.22
CA ASP A 189 12.39 7.00 -4.08
C ASP A 189 12.15 7.29 -5.55
N VAL A 190 13.10 6.86 -6.35
CA VAL A 190 13.08 6.96 -7.80
C VAL A 190 13.54 5.65 -8.40
N GLY A 191 12.95 5.28 -9.53
CA GLY A 191 13.33 4.03 -10.16
C GLY A 191 12.81 3.87 -11.56
N GLY A 192 12.99 2.67 -12.07
CA GLY A 192 12.51 2.26 -13.38
C GLY A 192 12.28 0.77 -13.44
N GLY A 193 11.56 0.34 -14.45
CA GLY A 193 11.20 -1.07 -14.58
C GLY A 193 10.73 -1.45 -15.96
N LEU A 194 10.41 -2.72 -16.08
CA LEU A 194 9.87 -3.34 -17.28
C LEU A 194 8.56 -4.04 -16.98
N ARG A 195 7.62 -3.96 -17.90
CA ARG A 195 6.32 -4.65 -17.83
C ARG A 195 6.09 -5.45 -19.09
N VAL A 196 5.55 -6.65 -18.93
CA VAL A 196 5.12 -7.51 -20.03
C VAL A 196 3.62 -7.72 -19.91
N TYR A 197 2.88 -7.32 -20.93
CA TYR A 197 1.43 -7.49 -21.03
C TYR A 197 1.08 -8.54 -22.05
N VAL A 198 -0.04 -9.22 -21.84
CA VAL A 198 -0.66 -10.11 -22.81
C VAL A 198 -1.94 -9.45 -23.31
N SER A 199 -2.18 -9.48 -24.62
CA SER A 199 -3.30 -8.75 -25.27
C SER A 199 -4.69 -9.10 -24.74
N THR A 200 -4.85 -10.29 -24.18
CA THR A 200 -6.11 -10.80 -23.62
C THR A 200 -6.28 -10.47 -22.16
N ILE A 201 -5.24 -9.92 -21.49
CA ILE A 201 -5.23 -9.63 -20.06
C ILE A 201 -4.90 -8.16 -19.88
N VAL A 202 -5.73 -7.44 -19.12
CA VAL A 202 -5.57 -6.02 -18.86
C VAL A 202 -4.34 -5.73 -17.99
N LEU A 203 -4.00 -6.67 -17.11
CA LEU A 203 -2.91 -6.54 -16.15
C LEU A 203 -1.59 -7.04 -16.72
N PRO A 204 -0.44 -6.51 -16.30
CA PRO A 204 0.85 -7.05 -16.69
C PRO A 204 1.03 -8.48 -16.17
N LEU A 205 1.54 -9.35 -17.05
CA LEU A 205 1.87 -10.73 -16.69
C LEU A 205 3.14 -10.81 -15.84
N LEU A 206 4.12 -9.95 -16.17
CA LEU A 206 5.42 -9.88 -15.52
C LEU A 206 5.79 -8.42 -15.27
N GLY A 207 6.37 -8.14 -14.13
CA GLY A 207 6.98 -6.86 -13.78
C GLY A 207 8.34 -7.05 -13.15
N PHE A 208 9.26 -6.13 -13.46
CA PHE A 208 10.57 -6.03 -12.80
C PHE A 208 10.87 -4.56 -12.55
N ASP A 209 11.14 -4.21 -11.30
CA ASP A 209 11.46 -2.85 -10.87
C ASP A 209 12.80 -2.80 -10.14
N ILE A 210 13.51 -1.71 -10.37
CA ILE A 210 14.67 -1.28 -9.58
C ILE A 210 14.33 0.09 -9.03
N ALA A 211 14.36 0.25 -7.72
CA ALA A 211 14.09 1.49 -7.03
C ALA A 211 15.25 1.87 -6.12
N TYR A 212 15.53 3.16 -6.01
CA TYR A 212 16.56 3.71 -5.14
C TYR A 212 15.92 4.63 -4.10
N GLY A 213 15.98 4.23 -2.84
CA GLY A 213 15.51 5.04 -1.72
C GLY A 213 16.45 6.24 -1.50
N ILE A 214 15.89 7.45 -1.60
CA ILE A 214 16.71 8.67 -1.55
C ILE A 214 17.32 8.86 -0.16
N GLU A 215 16.55 8.62 0.88
CA GLU A 215 17.02 8.79 2.27
C GLU A 215 17.72 7.54 2.83
N SER A 216 17.45 6.37 2.28
CA SER A 216 18.14 5.13 2.67
C SER A 216 19.47 4.93 1.97
N HIS A 217 19.66 5.61 0.83
CA HIS A 217 20.82 5.44 -0.06
C HIS A 217 21.04 3.97 -0.48
N ALA A 218 19.94 3.21 -0.64
CA ALA A 218 19.99 1.80 -0.96
C ALA A 218 19.05 1.44 -2.11
N PRO A 219 19.42 0.52 -3.01
CA PRO A 219 18.54 0.00 -4.03
C PRO A 219 17.69 -1.16 -3.48
N GLU A 220 16.47 -1.26 -3.99
CA GLU A 220 15.56 -2.38 -3.80
C GLU A 220 15.14 -2.92 -5.18
N TYR A 221 14.85 -4.23 -5.23
CA TYR A 221 14.52 -4.94 -6.46
C TYR A 221 13.21 -5.72 -6.27
N TYR A 222 12.28 -5.57 -7.21
CA TYR A 222 11.01 -6.28 -7.18
C TYR A 222 10.81 -7.07 -8.47
N PHE A 223 10.40 -8.30 -8.30
CA PHE A 223 9.92 -9.13 -9.39
C PHE A 223 8.48 -9.55 -9.09
N GLU A 224 7.58 -9.25 -10.00
CA GLU A 224 6.15 -9.45 -9.82
C GLU A 224 5.57 -10.32 -10.93
N LEU A 225 4.74 -11.27 -10.52
CA LEU A 225 4.03 -12.20 -11.42
C LEU A 225 2.53 -11.98 -11.27
N GLY A 226 1.84 -11.78 -12.41
CA GLY A 226 0.39 -11.65 -12.40
C GLY A 226 -0.06 -10.45 -11.58
N LEU A 227 0.46 -9.25 -11.88
CA LEU A 227 0.18 -8.02 -11.15
C LEU A 227 -1.31 -7.79 -10.99
N THR A 228 -1.74 -7.69 -9.76
CA THR A 228 -3.09 -7.25 -9.42
C THR A 228 -3.14 -5.73 -9.50
N ASP A 229 -4.20 -5.21 -10.09
CA ASP A 229 -4.51 -3.79 -10.04
C ASP A 229 -4.95 -3.45 -8.60
N PHE A 230 -4.23 -2.57 -7.93
CA PHE A 230 -4.49 -2.18 -6.53
C PHE A 230 -5.34 -0.94 -6.46
#